data_a9c6cc4ad527dcc9e331d92fd653488f
#
_entry.id   a9c6cc4ad527dcc9e331d92fd653488f
#
_cell.length_a   1.000
_cell.length_b   1.000
_cell.length_c   1.000
_cell.angle_alpha   90.00
_cell.angle_beta   90.00
_cell.angle_gamma   90.00
#
_symmetry.space_group_name_H-M   'P 1'
#
loop_
_entity.id
_entity.type
_entity.pdbx_description
1 polymer ?
#
loop_
_entity_poly.entity_id
_entity_poly.type
_entity_poly.pdbx_seq_one_letter_code
_entity_poly.pdbx_strand_id
1 'polypeptide(L)'
;EGIFKIKLSPNTNYTLKLAMDGYFPKTIELPMGDKIPEKIVMDKETLDLEPSPFTVEAIYFDYDKFSITAKSKIELDLLAKRLNKNTKEGIEISSYADCRGSDQYNINLSRNRSLAVKRYLNMKGVAKSQIRTKSLGATSFVNNCYQADLCSEEEHSLNRRAEFQFFPLK
;
A
#
# COMPACT_ATOMS: atom_id res chain seq x y z
N GLU A 1 -11.29 -17.76 -23.49
CA GLU A 1 -11.41 -16.72 -24.52
C GLU A 1 -12.89 -16.29 -24.58
N GLY A 2 -13.15 -15.01 -24.35
CA GLY A 2 -14.48 -14.42 -24.49
C GLY A 2 -14.64 -13.79 -25.86
N ILE A 3 -15.70 -14.10 -26.58
CA ILE A 3 -16.06 -13.46 -27.85
C ILE A 3 -17.31 -12.63 -27.59
N PHE A 4 -17.25 -11.34 -27.94
CA PHE A 4 -18.43 -10.48 -27.92
C PHE A 4 -18.57 -9.80 -29.29
N LYS A 5 -19.82 -9.51 -29.68
CA LYS A 5 -20.13 -8.81 -30.94
C LYS A 5 -20.80 -7.49 -30.59
N ILE A 6 -20.26 -6.40 -31.10
CA ILE A 6 -20.83 -5.06 -30.97
C ILE A 6 -21.17 -4.54 -32.37
N LYS A 7 -22.39 -4.00 -32.53
CA LYS A 7 -22.76 -3.21 -33.71
C LYS A 7 -22.45 -1.74 -33.41
N LEU A 8 -21.57 -1.13 -34.18
CA LEU A 8 -21.24 0.27 -34.09
C LEU A 8 -21.84 1.00 -35.30
N SER A 9 -22.34 2.21 -35.09
CA SER A 9 -22.82 3.06 -36.17
C SER A 9 -21.62 3.70 -36.86
N PRO A 10 -21.62 3.78 -38.20
CA PRO A 10 -20.58 4.54 -38.91
C PRO A 10 -20.65 6.01 -38.52
N ASN A 11 -19.53 6.71 -38.58
CA ASN A 11 -19.42 8.14 -38.29
C ASN A 11 -19.69 8.58 -36.84
N THR A 12 -19.30 7.73 -35.86
CA THR A 12 -19.42 8.04 -34.44
C THR A 12 -18.13 7.66 -33.72
N ASN A 13 -17.66 8.52 -32.81
CA ASN A 13 -16.57 8.20 -31.92
C ASN A 13 -17.07 7.29 -30.78
N TYR A 14 -16.32 6.26 -30.45
CA TYR A 14 -16.65 5.35 -29.35
C TYR A 14 -15.49 5.21 -28.39
N THR A 15 -15.83 5.07 -27.11
CA THR A 15 -14.91 4.65 -26.08
C THR A 15 -15.35 3.29 -25.54
N LEU A 16 -14.57 2.26 -25.82
CA LEU A 16 -14.81 0.92 -25.28
C LEU A 16 -14.10 0.77 -23.94
N LYS A 17 -14.86 0.47 -22.89
CA LYS A 17 -14.31 0.11 -21.57
C LYS A 17 -14.52 -1.38 -21.37
N LEU A 18 -13.41 -2.11 -21.27
CA LEU A 18 -13.39 -3.56 -21.07
C LEU A 18 -12.97 -3.84 -19.63
N ALA A 19 -13.75 -4.68 -18.94
CA ALA A 19 -13.41 -5.18 -17.62
C ALA A 19 -13.74 -6.67 -17.54
N MET A 20 -12.84 -7.45 -16.96
CA MET A 20 -13.00 -8.88 -16.74
C MET A 20 -12.22 -9.28 -15.49
N ASP A 21 -12.77 -10.17 -14.67
CA ASP A 21 -12.11 -10.65 -13.45
C ASP A 21 -10.76 -11.29 -13.77
N GLY A 22 -9.71 -10.86 -13.06
CA GLY A 22 -8.33 -11.31 -13.26
C GLY A 22 -7.61 -10.67 -14.45
N TYR A 23 -8.13 -9.57 -15.00
CA TYR A 23 -7.49 -8.77 -16.05
C TYR A 23 -7.56 -7.28 -15.76
N PHE A 24 -6.52 -6.53 -16.15
CA PHE A 24 -6.54 -5.09 -16.02
C PHE A 24 -7.63 -4.47 -16.90
N PRO A 25 -8.41 -3.51 -16.38
CA PRO A 25 -9.38 -2.77 -17.18
C PRO A 25 -8.68 -2.06 -18.34
N LYS A 26 -9.24 -2.16 -19.54
CA LYS A 26 -8.69 -1.54 -20.73
C LYS A 26 -9.70 -0.58 -21.36
N THR A 27 -9.24 0.61 -21.64
CA THR A 27 -10.00 1.63 -22.37
C THR A 27 -9.42 1.80 -23.76
N ILE A 28 -10.28 1.76 -24.79
CA ILE A 28 -9.88 1.91 -26.19
C ILE A 28 -10.72 3.02 -26.79
N GLU A 29 -10.08 4.04 -27.30
CA GLU A 29 -10.69 5.09 -28.09
C GLU A 29 -10.78 4.62 -29.54
N LEU A 30 -11.96 4.70 -30.12
CA LEU A 30 -12.24 4.38 -31.53
C LEU A 30 -12.75 5.65 -32.22
N PRO A 31 -11.85 6.49 -32.79
CA PRO A 31 -12.21 7.66 -33.54
C PRO A 31 -13.02 7.30 -34.78
N MET A 32 -13.82 8.25 -35.23
CA MET A 32 -14.61 8.10 -36.45
C MET A 32 -13.71 7.76 -37.66
N GLY A 33 -14.02 6.67 -38.36
CA GLY A 33 -13.29 6.22 -39.54
C GLY A 33 -12.13 5.26 -39.29
N ASP A 34 -11.77 5.00 -38.05
CA ASP A 34 -10.74 4.00 -37.74
C ASP A 34 -11.25 2.57 -37.89
N LYS A 35 -10.37 1.68 -38.29
CA LYS A 35 -10.67 0.23 -38.29
C LYS A 35 -10.76 -0.29 -36.88
N ILE A 36 -11.87 -0.92 -36.57
CA ILE A 36 -12.03 -1.64 -35.28
C ILE A 36 -11.01 -2.78 -35.24
N PRO A 37 -10.20 -2.91 -34.18
CA PRO A 37 -9.28 -4.03 -34.07
C PRO A 37 -10.05 -5.37 -34.05
N GLU A 38 -9.65 -6.30 -34.90
CA GLU A 38 -10.25 -7.64 -34.95
C GLU A 38 -10.05 -8.41 -33.66
N LYS A 39 -9.00 -8.09 -32.92
CA LYS A 39 -8.66 -8.74 -31.64
C LYS A 39 -8.18 -7.69 -30.64
N ILE A 40 -8.81 -7.68 -29.48
CA ILE A 40 -8.36 -6.90 -28.32
C ILE A 40 -7.79 -7.86 -27.31
N VAL A 41 -6.52 -7.70 -26.98
CA VAL A 41 -5.86 -8.46 -25.91
C VAL A 41 -5.96 -7.64 -24.64
N MET A 42 -6.56 -8.23 -23.61
CA MET A 42 -6.52 -7.70 -22.25
C MET A 42 -5.31 -8.30 -21.54
N ASP A 43 -4.57 -7.46 -20.84
CA ASP A 43 -3.45 -7.91 -20.04
C ASP A 43 -4.00 -8.59 -18.79
N LYS A 44 -3.68 -9.88 -18.64
CA LYS A 44 -4.09 -10.63 -17.46
C LYS A 44 -3.49 -9.95 -16.23
N GLU A 45 -4.27 -9.80 -15.17
CA GLU A 45 -3.74 -9.49 -13.86
C GLU A 45 -2.87 -10.68 -13.39
N THR A 46 -1.80 -10.96 -14.14
CA THR A 46 -0.72 -11.77 -13.64
C THR A 46 -0.07 -10.92 -12.57
N LEU A 47 -0.06 -11.41 -11.36
CA LEU A 47 0.76 -10.92 -10.25
C LEU A 47 2.28 -11.08 -10.51
N ASP A 48 2.68 -11.17 -11.77
CA ASP A 48 4.03 -10.98 -12.27
C ASP A 48 4.27 -9.47 -12.43
N LEU A 49 4.07 -8.76 -11.34
CA LEU A 49 4.74 -7.50 -11.14
C LEU A 49 6.25 -7.84 -11.12
N GLU A 50 6.91 -7.72 -12.30
CA GLU A 50 8.27 -7.23 -12.30
C GLU A 50 8.30 -6.14 -11.25
N PRO A 51 9.26 -6.11 -10.32
CA PRO A 51 9.26 -5.15 -9.25
C PRO A 51 9.41 -3.74 -9.86
N SER A 52 8.30 -3.15 -10.28
CA SER A 52 8.14 -1.72 -10.10
C SER A 52 8.55 -1.49 -8.64
N PRO A 53 9.35 -0.48 -8.32
CA PRO A 53 9.72 -0.21 -6.94
C PRO A 53 8.44 0.09 -6.16
N PHE A 54 7.73 -0.98 -5.76
CA PHE A 54 6.59 -0.87 -4.87
C PHE A 54 7.18 -0.58 -3.50
N THR A 55 7.33 0.68 -3.23
CA THR A 55 7.69 1.20 -1.93
C THR A 55 6.40 1.52 -1.20
N VAL A 56 6.02 0.68 -0.25
CA VAL A 56 5.15 1.16 0.82
C VAL A 56 6.01 2.09 1.65
N GLU A 57 5.84 3.38 1.44
CA GLU A 57 6.66 4.37 2.15
C GLU A 57 6.30 4.39 3.64
N ALA A 58 5.03 4.53 3.95
CA ALA A 58 4.55 4.54 5.34
C ALA A 58 3.05 4.28 5.42
N ILE A 59 2.59 3.72 6.53
CA ILE A 59 1.17 3.72 6.94
C ILE A 59 0.97 4.62 8.14
N TYR A 60 -0.24 5.16 8.29
CA TYR A 60 -0.56 6.15 9.29
C TYR A 60 -1.62 5.65 10.28
N PHE A 61 -1.58 6.18 11.50
CA PHE A 61 -2.47 5.81 12.59
C PHE A 61 -3.26 7.02 13.10
N ASP A 62 -4.48 6.76 13.54
CA ASP A 62 -5.26 7.75 14.27
C ASP A 62 -4.59 8.17 15.58
N TYR A 63 -5.02 9.31 16.10
CA TYR A 63 -4.56 9.79 17.40
C TYR A 63 -4.80 8.76 18.49
N ASP A 64 -3.77 8.49 19.26
CA ASP A 64 -3.79 7.56 20.41
C ASP A 64 -4.24 6.13 20.05
N LYS A 65 -4.17 5.73 18.76
CA LYS A 65 -4.53 4.39 18.32
C LYS A 65 -3.35 3.65 17.68
N PHE A 66 -3.43 2.33 17.76
CA PHE A 66 -2.55 1.38 17.08
C PHE A 66 -3.33 0.43 16.15
N SER A 67 -4.64 0.64 16.00
CA SER A 67 -5.46 -0.10 15.04
C SER A 67 -5.12 0.28 13.61
N ILE A 68 -5.03 -0.72 12.73
CA ILE A 68 -4.73 -0.52 11.31
C ILE A 68 -6.00 -0.01 10.61
N THR A 69 -5.90 1.13 9.93
CA THR A 69 -7.01 1.73 9.18
C THR A 69 -7.36 0.90 7.93
N ALA A 70 -8.56 1.11 7.38
CA ALA A 70 -8.97 0.44 6.14
C ALA A 70 -8.02 0.76 4.97
N LYS A 71 -7.58 2.01 4.86
CA LYS A 71 -6.59 2.44 3.85
C LYS A 71 -5.27 1.70 4.02
N SER A 72 -4.72 1.65 5.23
CA SER A 72 -3.47 0.96 5.52
C SER A 72 -3.53 -0.55 5.28
N LYS A 73 -4.72 -1.18 5.42
CA LYS A 73 -4.88 -2.60 5.11
C LYS A 73 -4.64 -2.92 3.64
N ILE A 74 -5.07 -2.04 2.73
CA ILE A 74 -4.83 -2.23 1.28
C ILE A 74 -3.34 -2.27 0.99
N GLU A 75 -2.59 -1.32 1.53
CA GLU A 75 -1.13 -1.25 1.36
C GLU A 75 -0.41 -2.45 1.99
N LEU A 76 -0.84 -2.86 3.18
CA LEU A 76 -0.28 -4.03 3.86
C LEU A 76 -0.63 -5.36 3.16
N ASP A 77 -1.78 -5.45 2.49
CA ASP A 77 -2.13 -6.64 1.69
C ASP A 77 -1.21 -6.78 0.46
N LEU A 78 -0.88 -5.67 -0.20
CA LEU A 78 0.10 -5.67 -1.29
C LEU A 78 1.50 -6.04 -0.78
N LEU A 79 1.90 -5.50 0.36
CA LEU A 79 3.16 -5.83 1.01
C LEU A 79 3.25 -7.31 1.40
N ALA A 80 2.16 -7.87 1.95
CA ALA A 80 2.10 -9.30 2.29
C ALA A 80 2.23 -10.19 1.04
N LYS A 81 1.57 -9.84 -0.06
CA LYS A 81 1.70 -10.55 -1.36
C LYS A 81 3.14 -10.55 -1.84
N ARG A 82 3.85 -9.40 -1.77
CA ARG A 82 5.26 -9.31 -2.15
C ARG A 82 6.15 -10.21 -1.30
N LEU A 83 6.03 -10.13 0.03
CA LEU A 83 6.86 -10.91 0.96
C LEU A 83 6.59 -12.42 0.86
N ASN A 84 5.34 -12.84 0.62
CA ASN A 84 5.00 -14.25 0.40
C ASN A 84 5.57 -14.79 -0.93
N LYS A 85 5.65 -13.94 -1.96
CA LYS A 85 6.28 -14.30 -3.25
C LYS A 85 7.81 -14.37 -3.12
N ASN A 86 8.40 -13.50 -2.30
CA ASN A 86 9.85 -13.38 -2.14
C ASN A 86 10.30 -13.77 -0.72
N THR A 87 10.49 -15.07 -0.49
CA THR A 87 10.87 -15.62 0.82
C THR A 87 12.32 -15.31 1.23
N LYS A 88 13.14 -14.76 0.33
CA LYS A 88 14.51 -14.32 0.61
C LYS A 88 14.60 -12.85 1.02
N GLU A 89 13.47 -12.16 1.08
CA GLU A 89 13.38 -10.77 1.50
C GLU A 89 12.64 -10.67 2.83
N GLY A 90 13.15 -9.84 3.72
CA GLY A 90 12.49 -9.48 4.98
C GLY A 90 12.15 -8.00 5.01
N ILE A 91 11.36 -7.61 6.02
CA ILE A 91 10.95 -6.23 6.24
C ILE A 91 11.18 -5.81 7.68
N GLU A 92 11.76 -4.64 7.87
CA GLU A 92 11.86 -3.96 9.14
C GLU A 92 10.77 -2.89 9.23
N ILE A 93 9.98 -2.94 10.29
CA ILE A 93 8.88 -2.02 10.57
C ILE A 93 9.33 -1.06 11.66
N SER A 94 9.56 0.20 11.32
CA SER A 94 9.91 1.27 12.24
C SER A 94 8.69 2.12 12.55
N SER A 95 8.21 2.14 13.79
CA SER A 95 6.99 2.84 14.17
C SER A 95 7.28 4.04 15.08
N TYR A 96 6.52 5.10 14.87
CA TYR A 96 6.68 6.40 15.50
C TYR A 96 5.37 6.88 16.14
N ALA A 97 5.51 7.81 17.07
CA ALA A 97 4.43 8.61 17.65
C ALA A 97 4.63 10.09 17.32
N ASP A 98 3.59 10.90 17.49
CA ASP A 98 3.73 12.35 17.48
C ASP A 98 4.35 12.86 18.80
N CYS A 99 4.58 14.18 18.92
CA CYS A 99 5.28 14.79 20.06
C CYS A 99 4.42 14.90 21.34
N ARG A 100 3.16 14.47 21.31
CA ARG A 100 2.25 14.53 22.47
C ARG A 100 2.47 13.34 23.40
N GLY A 101 2.40 13.60 24.72
CA GLY A 101 2.60 12.57 25.74
C GLY A 101 4.04 12.42 26.20
N SER A 102 4.28 11.51 27.16
CA SER A 102 5.62 11.23 27.67
C SER A 102 6.41 10.30 26.74
N ASP A 103 7.73 10.34 26.82
CA ASP A 103 8.62 9.48 26.03
C ASP A 103 8.30 7.99 26.24
N GLN A 104 8.09 7.58 27.50
CA GLN A 104 7.75 6.20 27.84
C GLN A 104 6.40 5.79 27.25
N TYR A 105 5.43 6.69 27.26
CA TYR A 105 4.13 6.45 26.61
C TYR A 105 4.28 6.27 25.11
N ASN A 106 4.99 7.17 24.45
CA ASN A 106 5.20 7.15 23.01
C ASN A 106 6.01 5.93 22.53
N ILE A 107 6.98 5.47 23.30
CA ILE A 107 7.68 4.20 23.06
C ILE A 107 6.70 3.02 23.12
N ASN A 108 5.82 2.96 24.12
CA ASN A 108 4.83 1.89 24.23
C ASN A 108 3.80 1.96 23.10
N LEU A 109 3.31 3.15 22.73
CA LEU A 109 2.37 3.33 21.65
C LEU A 109 2.97 2.92 20.30
N SER A 110 4.19 3.35 20.00
CA SER A 110 4.90 2.95 18.79
C SER A 110 5.17 1.43 18.75
N ARG A 111 5.47 0.81 19.90
CA ARG A 111 5.59 -0.65 20.02
C ARG A 111 4.29 -1.35 19.65
N ASN A 112 3.16 -0.88 20.19
CA ASN A 112 1.86 -1.47 19.88
C ASN A 112 1.52 -1.35 18.39
N ARG A 113 1.89 -0.23 17.74
CA ARG A 113 1.74 -0.01 16.29
C ARG A 113 2.55 -1.00 15.48
N SER A 114 3.84 -1.13 15.74
CA SER A 114 4.70 -2.08 15.03
C SER A 114 4.25 -3.53 15.21
N LEU A 115 3.79 -3.90 16.41
CA LEU A 115 3.24 -5.23 16.69
C LEU A 115 1.89 -5.47 15.99
N ALA A 116 1.03 -4.45 15.87
CA ALA A 116 -0.22 -4.56 15.13
C ALA A 116 0.04 -4.85 13.64
N VAL A 117 0.98 -4.12 13.03
CA VAL A 117 1.40 -4.37 11.64
C VAL A 117 1.99 -5.77 11.48
N LYS A 118 2.92 -6.16 12.37
CA LYS A 118 3.51 -7.51 12.36
C LYS A 118 2.46 -8.61 12.46
N ARG A 119 1.48 -8.47 13.36
CA ARG A 119 0.38 -9.43 13.49
C ARG A 119 -0.45 -9.51 12.23
N TYR A 120 -0.75 -8.37 11.61
CA TYR A 120 -1.51 -8.30 10.37
C TYR A 120 -0.80 -9.03 9.22
N LEU A 121 0.48 -8.76 9.00
CA LEU A 121 1.28 -9.43 7.98
C LEU A 121 1.39 -10.94 8.23
N ASN A 122 1.58 -11.37 9.49
CA ASN A 122 1.59 -12.79 9.83
C ASN A 122 0.23 -13.47 9.56
N MET A 123 -0.90 -12.79 9.82
CA MET A 123 -2.24 -13.28 9.47
C MET A 123 -2.44 -13.42 7.96
N LYS A 124 -1.72 -12.65 7.16
CA LYS A 124 -1.69 -12.71 5.69
C LYS A 124 -0.66 -13.71 5.15
N GLY A 125 -0.06 -14.54 6.02
CA GLY A 125 0.85 -15.63 5.65
C GLY A 125 2.33 -15.28 5.64
N VAL A 126 2.74 -14.03 5.91
CA VAL A 126 4.16 -13.64 5.95
C VAL A 126 4.85 -14.32 7.12
N ALA A 127 5.98 -14.97 6.87
CA ALA A 127 6.72 -15.70 7.90
C ALA A 127 7.28 -14.75 8.97
N LYS A 128 7.25 -15.20 10.24
CA LYS A 128 7.75 -14.41 11.38
C LYS A 128 9.23 -14.01 11.24
N SER A 129 10.02 -14.86 10.58
CA SER A 129 11.43 -14.62 10.29
C SER A 129 11.67 -13.47 9.32
N GLN A 130 10.70 -13.17 8.45
CA GLN A 130 10.77 -12.06 7.52
C GLN A 130 10.47 -10.70 8.15
N ILE A 131 9.99 -10.64 9.42
CA ILE A 131 9.50 -9.40 9.99
C ILE A 131 10.30 -9.02 11.24
N ARG A 132 10.99 -7.88 11.17
CA ARG A 132 11.61 -7.18 12.31
C ARG A 132 10.81 -5.95 12.68
N THR A 133 10.87 -5.54 13.96
CA THR A 133 10.15 -4.34 14.44
C THR A 133 11.07 -3.46 15.25
N LYS A 134 10.96 -2.14 15.03
CA LYS A 134 11.56 -1.09 15.86
C LYS A 134 10.46 -0.18 16.39
N SER A 135 10.61 0.26 17.63
CA SER A 135 9.68 1.16 18.33
C SER A 135 10.45 2.40 18.72
N LEU A 136 10.18 3.51 18.07
CA LEU A 136 11.01 4.71 18.13
C LEU A 136 10.34 5.88 18.87
N GLY A 137 9.08 5.70 19.32
CA GLY A 137 8.37 6.74 20.05
C GLY A 137 8.30 8.06 19.27
N ALA A 138 8.53 9.17 19.95
CA ALA A 138 8.55 10.53 19.39
C ALA A 138 10.00 11.02 19.13
N THR A 139 10.86 10.21 18.52
CA THR A 139 12.29 10.54 18.35
C THR A 139 12.64 11.04 16.96
N SER A 140 11.77 10.88 15.95
CA SER A 140 12.05 11.28 14.58
C SER A 140 10.78 11.80 13.91
N PHE A 141 10.76 13.09 13.65
CA PHE A 141 9.64 13.78 13.02
C PHE A 141 9.93 14.01 11.54
N VAL A 142 8.88 13.89 10.70
CA VAL A 142 8.96 14.18 9.25
C VAL A 142 8.77 15.66 8.93
N ASN A 143 8.41 16.44 9.95
CA ASN A 143 8.17 17.88 9.87
C ASN A 143 8.72 18.60 11.12
N ASN A 144 8.53 19.90 11.23
CA ASN A 144 9.02 20.70 12.35
C ASN A 144 8.10 20.68 13.59
N CYS A 145 7.26 19.61 13.72
CA CYS A 145 6.30 19.48 14.81
C CYS A 145 6.94 18.83 16.05
N TYR A 146 7.71 19.63 16.81
CA TYR A 146 8.39 19.18 18.04
C TYR A 146 7.67 19.56 19.33
N GLN A 147 6.74 20.52 19.26
CA GLN A 147 5.98 21.02 20.41
C GLN A 147 4.50 20.87 20.16
N ALA A 148 3.81 20.21 21.09
CA ALA A 148 2.40 19.80 20.91
C ALA A 148 1.46 20.95 20.60
N ASP A 149 1.63 22.09 21.30
CA ASP A 149 0.72 23.23 21.22
C ASP A 149 0.95 24.12 20.00
N LEU A 150 2.03 23.88 19.26
CA LEU A 150 2.42 24.70 18.09
C LEU A 150 2.11 24.02 16.76
N CYS A 151 1.58 22.80 16.79
CA CYS A 151 1.34 22.01 15.60
C CYS A 151 -0.15 21.80 15.33
N SER A 152 -0.52 21.76 14.06
CA SER A 152 -1.86 21.34 13.65
C SER A 152 -2.03 19.82 13.77
N GLU A 153 -3.29 19.35 13.75
CA GLU A 153 -3.57 17.91 13.77
C GLU A 153 -3.03 17.20 12.50
N GLU A 154 -3.01 17.89 11.37
CA GLU A 154 -2.43 17.41 10.12
C GLU A 154 -0.94 17.16 10.28
N GLU A 155 -0.20 18.07 10.89
CA GLU A 155 1.24 17.92 11.16
C GLU A 155 1.51 16.78 12.14
N HIS A 156 0.71 16.66 13.20
CA HIS A 156 0.78 15.52 14.12
C HIS A 156 0.51 14.19 13.41
N SER A 157 -0.48 14.16 12.51
CA SER A 157 -0.88 12.94 11.80
C SER A 157 0.23 12.34 10.96
N LEU A 158 1.09 13.16 10.36
CA LEU A 158 2.25 12.72 9.58
C LEU A 158 3.31 12.01 10.44
N ASN A 159 3.38 12.32 11.73
CA ASN A 159 4.32 11.71 12.66
C ASN A 159 3.82 10.38 13.26
N ARG A 160 2.50 10.13 13.24
CA ARG A 160 1.89 8.87 13.71
C ARG A 160 1.95 7.81 12.61
N ARG A 161 3.13 7.26 12.36
CA ARG A 161 3.37 6.40 11.21
C ARG A 161 4.14 5.14 11.54
N ALA A 162 4.11 4.18 10.61
CA ALA A 162 5.07 3.09 10.52
C ALA A 162 5.70 3.08 9.13
N GLU A 163 7.01 3.10 9.09
CA GLU A 163 7.86 3.03 7.90
C GLU A 163 8.36 1.61 7.66
N PHE A 164 8.72 1.31 6.42
CA PHE A 164 9.11 -0.02 5.99
C PHE A 164 10.47 0.00 5.28
N GLN A 165 11.37 -0.86 5.72
CA GLN A 165 12.66 -1.04 5.08
C GLN A 165 12.89 -2.52 4.77
N PHE A 166 13.13 -2.85 3.50
CA PHE A 166 13.44 -4.21 3.09
C PHE A 166 14.88 -4.58 3.41
N PHE A 167 15.10 -5.85 3.73
CA PHE A 167 16.45 -6.40 3.95
C PHE A 167 16.52 -7.84 3.40
N PRO A 168 17.69 -8.30 2.92
CA PRO A 168 17.86 -9.66 2.48
C PRO A 168 17.88 -10.63 3.66
N LEU A 169 17.20 -11.77 3.51
CA LEU A 169 17.34 -12.92 4.41
C LEU A 169 18.51 -13.79 3.91
N LYS A 170 19.33 -14.23 4.85
CA LYS A 170 20.46 -15.15 4.55
C LYS A 170 19.97 -16.58 4.44
#